data_754e1394078e28155a24b0bcebbd7b0e
#
_entry.id   754e1394078e28155a24b0bcebbd7b0e
#
_cell.length_a   1.000
_cell.length_b   1.000
_cell.length_c   1.000
_cell.angle_alpha   90.00
_cell.angle_beta   90.00
_cell.angle_gamma   90.00
#
_symmetry.space_group_name_H-M   'P 1'
#
loop_
_entity.id
_entity.type
_entity.pdbx_description
1 polymer ?
#
loop_
_entity_poly.entity_id
_entity_poly.type
_entity_poly.pdbx_seq_one_letter_code
_entity_poly.pdbx_strand_id
1 'polypeptide(L)'
;ADSITAHLREDRRHIKDEDVSNIVKKFPGKLNLEIAANEEMKNIALEVNPFSCCIVPERREEITTEGGLDVLSNSNYYKNLNNILREKGIRTSFFIDPSVDQVKSSIDCGVECVEFHMGKYCKLFYEDKSQAEIEFKKIHDLSIFAYESGLEVHLGHGLDFDTTKKVTDIPCLQEVNIGFFLIADSIFSGLENSIRKMKDICNRDF
;
A
#
# COMPACT_ATOMS: atom_id res chain seq x y z
N ALA A 1 -4.74 1.19 -15.02
CA ALA A 1 -3.82 1.13 -13.87
C ALA A 1 -2.38 1.21 -14.37
N ASP A 2 -1.49 1.73 -13.54
CA ASP A 2 -0.08 1.90 -13.88
C ASP A 2 0.76 0.74 -13.33
N SER A 3 0.32 0.15 -12.22
CA SER A 3 0.89 -1.03 -11.56
C SER A 3 -0.21 -2.02 -11.14
N ILE A 4 0.22 -3.18 -10.67
CA ILE A 4 -0.64 -4.23 -10.12
C ILE A 4 -0.13 -4.51 -8.71
N THR A 5 -0.97 -4.23 -7.70
CA THR A 5 -0.70 -4.65 -6.32
C THR A 5 -1.41 -5.97 -6.06
N ALA A 6 -0.67 -6.97 -5.60
CA ALA A 6 -1.20 -8.30 -5.32
C ALA A 6 -0.64 -8.84 -4.00
N HIS A 7 -1.53 -9.28 -3.11
CA HIS A 7 -1.16 -9.84 -1.82
C HIS A 7 -1.10 -11.37 -1.88
N LEU A 8 0.10 -11.90 -1.86
CA LEU A 8 0.32 -13.33 -1.67
C LEU A 8 0.28 -13.65 -0.17
N ARG A 9 -0.88 -14.04 0.33
CA ARG A 9 -1.03 -14.43 1.73
C ARG A 9 -0.38 -15.77 2.01
N GLU A 10 0.05 -16.00 3.26
CA GLU A 10 0.62 -17.28 3.70
C GLU A 10 -0.31 -18.48 3.42
N ASP A 11 -1.62 -18.29 3.55
CA ASP A 11 -2.62 -19.33 3.32
C ASP A 11 -3.10 -19.45 1.86
N ARG A 12 -2.58 -18.64 0.94
CA ARG A 12 -2.91 -18.66 -0.51
C ARG A 12 -4.41 -18.59 -0.80
N ARG A 13 -5.21 -17.93 0.06
CA ARG A 13 -6.68 -17.90 -0.09
C ARG A 13 -7.19 -17.13 -1.31
N HIS A 14 -6.42 -16.18 -1.84
CA HIS A 14 -6.82 -15.34 -2.97
C HIS A 14 -5.88 -15.50 -4.18
N ILE A 15 -4.61 -15.19 -3.98
CA ILE A 15 -3.54 -15.25 -4.98
C ILE A 15 -2.65 -16.46 -4.68
N LYS A 16 -2.20 -17.15 -5.71
CA LYS A 16 -1.28 -18.29 -5.63
C LYS A 16 0.09 -17.96 -6.21
N ASP A 17 1.08 -18.77 -5.89
CA ASP A 17 2.47 -18.57 -6.36
C ASP A 17 2.56 -18.52 -7.89
N GLU A 18 1.75 -19.33 -8.60
CA GLU A 18 1.67 -19.30 -10.06
C GLU A 18 1.09 -18.00 -10.63
N ASP A 19 0.13 -17.38 -9.92
CA ASP A 19 -0.46 -16.08 -10.32
C ASP A 19 0.60 -14.99 -10.24
N VAL A 20 1.36 -14.95 -9.15
CA VAL A 20 2.47 -13.98 -8.96
C VAL A 20 3.50 -14.15 -10.07
N SER A 21 3.93 -15.38 -10.35
CA SER A 21 4.87 -15.70 -11.43
C SER A 21 4.35 -15.26 -12.79
N ASN A 22 3.05 -15.47 -13.05
CA ASN A 22 2.41 -15.09 -14.31
C ASN A 22 2.32 -13.57 -14.47
N ILE A 23 2.03 -12.83 -13.38
CA ILE A 23 1.98 -11.36 -13.41
C ILE A 23 3.36 -10.80 -13.76
N VAL A 24 4.42 -11.25 -13.09
CA VAL A 24 5.79 -10.79 -13.38
C VAL A 24 6.20 -11.05 -14.81
N LYS A 25 5.87 -12.25 -15.35
CA LYS A 25 6.18 -12.61 -16.75
C LYS A 25 5.41 -11.78 -17.77
N LYS A 26 4.12 -11.54 -17.52
CA LYS A 26 3.24 -10.83 -18.47
C LYS A 26 3.36 -9.30 -18.38
N PHE A 27 3.68 -8.78 -17.20
CA PHE A 27 3.75 -7.35 -16.91
C PHE A 27 5.06 -7.02 -16.18
N PRO A 28 6.21 -7.15 -16.86
CA PRO A 28 7.51 -6.90 -16.24
C PRO A 28 7.60 -5.47 -15.71
N GLY A 29 8.10 -5.32 -14.49
CA GLY A 29 8.22 -4.03 -13.83
C GLY A 29 6.91 -3.41 -13.33
N LYS A 30 5.81 -4.20 -13.23
CA LYS A 30 4.50 -3.68 -12.85
C LYS A 30 3.93 -4.29 -11.56
N LEU A 31 4.57 -5.29 -10.99
CA LEU A 31 4.09 -5.94 -9.77
C LEU A 31 4.63 -5.23 -8.52
N ASN A 32 3.72 -4.75 -7.69
CA ASN A 32 3.94 -4.48 -6.27
C ASN A 32 3.41 -5.68 -5.48
N LEU A 33 4.32 -6.48 -4.91
CA LEU A 33 3.97 -7.70 -4.19
C LEU A 33 3.80 -7.41 -2.71
N GLU A 34 2.58 -7.59 -2.18
CA GLU A 34 2.34 -7.52 -0.75
C GLU A 34 2.66 -8.87 -0.10
N ILE A 35 3.42 -8.84 0.99
CA ILE A 35 3.82 -10.03 1.75
C ILE A 35 3.83 -9.77 3.25
N ALA A 36 3.58 -10.82 4.02
CA ALA A 36 3.89 -10.87 5.44
C ALA A 36 5.40 -10.89 5.67
N ALA A 37 5.83 -10.29 6.78
CA ALA A 37 7.25 -10.25 7.17
C ALA A 37 7.71 -11.58 7.79
N ASN A 38 7.86 -12.63 7.00
CA ASN A 38 8.38 -13.92 7.43
C ASN A 38 9.36 -14.52 6.40
N GLU A 39 10.04 -15.59 6.80
CA GLU A 39 11.07 -16.24 5.98
C GLU A 39 10.53 -16.82 4.67
N GLU A 40 9.36 -17.45 4.70
CA GLU A 40 8.74 -18.05 3.50
C GLU A 40 8.45 -16.97 2.46
N MET A 41 7.73 -15.92 2.86
CA MET A 41 7.32 -14.84 1.96
C MET A 41 8.53 -14.04 1.45
N LYS A 42 9.53 -13.81 2.29
CA LYS A 42 10.80 -13.21 1.87
C LYS A 42 11.47 -14.02 0.77
N ASN A 43 11.57 -15.34 0.94
CA ASN A 43 12.21 -16.21 -0.06
C ASN A 43 11.44 -16.22 -1.38
N ILE A 44 10.12 -16.20 -1.35
CA ILE A 44 9.28 -16.07 -2.55
C ILE A 44 9.53 -14.72 -3.24
N ALA A 45 9.59 -13.63 -2.50
CA ALA A 45 9.88 -12.31 -3.06
C ALA A 45 11.27 -12.28 -3.74
N LEU A 46 12.28 -12.89 -3.13
CA LEU A 46 13.62 -13.01 -3.72
C LEU A 46 13.67 -13.87 -4.98
N GLU A 47 12.85 -14.93 -5.05
CA GLU A 47 12.75 -15.81 -6.22
C GLU A 47 12.00 -15.14 -7.38
N VAL A 48 10.85 -14.54 -7.07
CA VAL A 48 9.97 -13.87 -8.04
C VAL A 48 10.58 -12.58 -8.57
N ASN A 49 11.34 -11.89 -7.73
CA ASN A 49 11.98 -10.60 -8.01
C ASN A 49 11.01 -9.56 -8.59
N PRO A 50 9.95 -9.17 -7.83
CA PRO A 50 8.98 -8.17 -8.28
C PRO A 50 9.65 -6.78 -8.39
N PHE A 51 8.98 -5.83 -9.05
CA PHE A 51 9.43 -4.43 -9.11
C PHE A 51 9.49 -3.80 -7.72
N SER A 52 8.46 -4.02 -6.91
CA SER A 52 8.38 -3.56 -5.53
C SER A 52 7.73 -4.61 -4.64
N CYS A 53 8.01 -4.49 -3.34
CA CYS A 53 7.48 -5.34 -2.31
C CYS A 53 6.96 -4.48 -1.16
N CYS A 54 5.68 -4.61 -0.83
CA CYS A 54 5.07 -3.96 0.31
C CYS A 54 4.97 -4.94 1.49
N ILE A 55 5.56 -4.59 2.61
CA ILE A 55 5.48 -5.41 3.83
C ILE A 55 4.23 -5.02 4.60
N VAL A 56 3.34 -6.00 4.79
CA VAL A 56 2.05 -5.83 5.44
C VAL A 56 1.93 -6.73 6.66
N PRO A 57 1.15 -6.35 7.69
CA PRO A 57 0.77 -7.27 8.75
C PRO A 57 -0.18 -8.33 8.18
N GLU A 58 -0.05 -9.56 8.62
CA GLU A 58 -0.96 -10.63 8.24
C GLU A 58 -1.41 -11.41 9.47
N ARG A 59 -2.73 -11.49 9.69
CA ARG A 59 -3.35 -12.32 10.69
C ARG A 59 -4.35 -13.25 10.02
N ARG A 60 -4.35 -14.52 10.40
CA ARG A 60 -5.17 -15.55 9.74
C ARG A 60 -6.67 -15.31 9.91
N GLU A 61 -7.06 -14.72 11.03
CA GLU A 61 -8.46 -14.44 11.38
C GLU A 61 -9.06 -13.28 10.59
N GLU A 62 -8.22 -12.38 10.03
CA GLU A 62 -8.68 -11.21 9.29
C GLU A 62 -9.05 -11.59 7.86
N ILE A 63 -10.15 -11.03 7.35
CA ILE A 63 -10.59 -11.20 5.95
C ILE A 63 -9.67 -10.39 5.04
N THR A 64 -9.35 -9.17 5.45
CA THR A 64 -8.39 -8.26 4.79
C THR A 64 -7.40 -7.76 5.85
N THR A 65 -6.35 -7.08 5.43
CA THR A 65 -5.40 -6.45 6.37
C THR A 65 -6.07 -5.31 7.12
N GLU A 66 -6.24 -5.46 8.43
CA GLU A 66 -6.83 -4.46 9.31
C GLU A 66 -5.73 -3.81 10.16
N GLY A 67 -5.41 -2.53 9.87
CA GLY A 67 -4.33 -1.79 10.53
C GLY A 67 -2.97 -1.93 9.85
N GLY A 68 -2.05 -1.05 10.23
CA GLY A 68 -0.71 -1.00 9.68
C GLY A 68 0.28 -1.89 10.39
N LEU A 69 1.43 -2.08 9.76
CA LEU A 69 2.59 -2.78 10.30
C LEU A 69 3.15 -2.02 11.52
N ASP A 70 3.45 -2.71 12.59
CA ASP A 70 4.15 -2.14 13.74
C ASP A 70 5.67 -2.24 13.54
N VAL A 71 6.20 -1.28 12.79
CA VAL A 71 7.64 -1.20 12.49
C VAL A 71 8.46 -0.90 13.73
N LEU A 72 7.93 -0.03 14.62
CA LEU A 72 8.63 0.42 15.82
C LEU A 72 9.00 -0.74 16.74
N SER A 73 8.08 -1.66 16.97
CA SER A 73 8.29 -2.78 17.92
C SER A 73 9.37 -3.77 17.49
N ASN A 74 9.70 -3.83 16.19
CA ASN A 74 10.70 -4.77 15.67
C ASN A 74 11.57 -4.19 14.55
N SER A 75 11.99 -2.95 14.69
CA SER A 75 12.69 -2.18 13.65
C SER A 75 13.97 -2.87 13.13
N ASN A 76 14.74 -3.53 13.99
CA ASN A 76 15.94 -4.26 13.57
C ASN A 76 15.63 -5.40 12.60
N TYR A 77 14.52 -6.12 12.81
CA TYR A 77 14.09 -7.18 11.91
C TYR A 77 13.68 -6.60 10.55
N TYR A 78 12.84 -5.56 10.55
CA TYR A 78 12.38 -4.92 9.32
C TYR A 78 13.52 -4.26 8.54
N LYS A 79 14.48 -3.65 9.22
CA LYS A 79 15.70 -3.12 8.61
C LYS A 79 16.50 -4.20 7.90
N ASN A 80 16.70 -5.35 8.55
CA ASN A 80 17.41 -6.49 7.95
C ASN A 80 16.64 -7.03 6.73
N LEU A 81 15.33 -7.21 6.85
CA LEU A 81 14.47 -7.65 5.74
C LEU A 81 14.58 -6.69 4.54
N ASN A 82 14.47 -5.38 4.78
CA ASN A 82 14.63 -4.36 3.74
C ASN A 82 16.00 -4.45 3.07
N ASN A 83 17.10 -4.57 3.84
CA ASN A 83 18.43 -4.68 3.28
C ASN A 83 18.56 -5.88 2.33
N ILE A 84 18.04 -7.05 2.73
CA ILE A 84 18.06 -8.26 1.91
C ILE A 84 17.30 -8.06 0.60
N LEU A 85 16.09 -7.47 0.64
CA LEU A 85 15.28 -7.22 -0.55
C LEU A 85 15.95 -6.19 -1.47
N ARG A 86 16.52 -5.13 -0.89
CA ARG A 86 17.21 -4.06 -1.62
C ARG A 86 18.50 -4.55 -2.30
N GLU A 87 19.25 -5.46 -1.67
CA GLU A 87 20.43 -6.09 -2.29
C GLU A 87 20.06 -6.87 -3.56
N LYS A 88 18.82 -7.35 -3.65
CA LYS A 88 18.27 -8.00 -4.84
C LYS A 88 17.72 -7.02 -5.88
N GLY A 89 17.70 -5.71 -5.56
CA GLY A 89 17.15 -4.67 -6.41
C GLY A 89 15.62 -4.53 -6.30
N ILE A 90 15.01 -5.10 -5.27
CA ILE A 90 13.57 -4.99 -5.00
C ILE A 90 13.33 -3.73 -4.19
N ARG A 91 12.51 -2.82 -4.71
CA ARG A 91 12.06 -1.63 -4.01
C ARG A 91 11.11 -2.01 -2.87
N THR A 92 11.29 -1.44 -1.68
CA THR A 92 10.52 -1.86 -0.49
C THR A 92 9.66 -0.72 0.06
N SER A 93 8.42 -1.04 0.40
CA SER A 93 7.51 -0.17 1.16
C SER A 93 7.00 -0.86 2.41
N PHE A 94 6.60 -0.06 3.40
CA PHE A 94 5.89 -0.53 4.59
C PHE A 94 4.47 0.02 4.60
N PHE A 95 3.49 -0.88 4.77
CA PHE A 95 2.09 -0.52 5.00
C PHE A 95 1.89 -0.20 6.48
N ILE A 96 1.73 1.07 6.83
CA ILE A 96 1.72 1.55 8.22
C ILE A 96 0.48 2.37 8.55
N ASP A 97 0.09 2.39 9.81
CA ASP A 97 -0.86 3.39 10.27
C ASP A 97 -0.23 4.78 10.24
N PRO A 98 -1.00 5.85 9.93
CA PRO A 98 -0.49 7.20 9.89
C PRO A 98 -0.10 7.69 11.31
N SER A 99 1.16 7.49 11.66
CA SER A 99 1.77 7.80 12.95
C SER A 99 3.20 8.32 12.76
N VAL A 100 3.57 9.37 13.48
CA VAL A 100 4.92 9.94 13.45
C VAL A 100 5.99 8.89 13.78
N ASP A 101 5.72 8.05 14.77
CA ASP A 101 6.68 7.03 15.22
C ASP A 101 6.86 5.94 14.19
N GLN A 102 5.79 5.51 13.50
CA GLN A 102 5.88 4.53 12.42
C GLN A 102 6.63 5.10 11.21
N VAL A 103 6.39 6.36 10.85
CA VAL A 103 7.14 7.03 9.77
C VAL A 103 8.63 7.11 10.11
N LYS A 104 9.00 7.57 11.32
CA LYS A 104 10.40 7.64 11.75
C LYS A 104 11.07 6.28 11.75
N SER A 105 10.39 5.26 12.25
CA SER A 105 10.92 3.87 12.24
C SER A 105 11.11 3.36 10.83
N SER A 106 10.24 3.72 9.87
CA SER A 106 10.38 3.36 8.46
C SER A 106 11.59 4.04 7.82
N ILE A 107 11.83 5.33 8.13
CA ILE A 107 13.03 6.05 7.71
C ILE A 107 14.28 5.36 8.24
N ASP A 108 14.31 5.01 9.53
CA ASP A 108 15.45 4.34 10.17
C ASP A 108 15.71 2.94 9.59
N CYS A 109 14.67 2.28 9.10
CA CYS A 109 14.78 1.01 8.37
C CYS A 109 15.32 1.19 6.95
N GLY A 110 15.29 2.39 6.39
CA GLY A 110 15.85 2.72 5.07
C GLY A 110 14.99 2.22 3.90
N VAL A 111 13.67 2.10 4.08
CA VAL A 111 12.75 1.79 2.97
C VAL A 111 12.60 2.99 2.04
N GLU A 112 12.23 2.74 0.80
CA GLU A 112 12.04 3.79 -0.20
C GLU A 112 10.67 4.46 -0.10
N CYS A 113 9.69 3.76 0.50
CA CYS A 113 8.30 4.18 0.45
C CYS A 113 7.55 3.79 1.72
N VAL A 114 6.51 4.56 2.05
CA VAL A 114 5.47 4.17 3.01
C VAL A 114 4.10 4.24 2.34
N GLU A 115 3.25 3.27 2.67
CA GLU A 115 1.84 3.29 2.31
C GLU A 115 1.01 3.48 3.57
N PHE A 116 0.27 4.59 3.66
CA PHE A 116 -0.60 4.82 4.81
C PHE A 116 -1.93 4.08 4.68
N HIS A 117 -2.29 3.40 5.76
CA HIS A 117 -3.58 2.74 5.93
C HIS A 117 -4.72 3.76 6.07
N MET A 118 -5.62 3.81 5.07
CA MET A 118 -6.67 4.82 4.99
C MET A 118 -8.02 4.39 5.61
N GLY A 119 -8.13 3.16 6.10
CA GLY A 119 -9.40 2.58 6.57
C GLY A 119 -10.15 3.44 7.59
N LYS A 120 -9.43 4.01 8.57
CA LYS A 120 -10.05 4.90 9.57
C LYS A 120 -10.62 6.16 8.93
N TYR A 121 -9.85 6.83 8.07
CA TYR A 121 -10.30 8.01 7.34
C TYR A 121 -11.52 7.71 6.48
N CYS A 122 -11.46 6.65 5.68
CA CYS A 122 -12.53 6.26 4.77
C CYS A 122 -13.84 5.96 5.53
N LYS A 123 -13.76 5.30 6.68
CA LYS A 123 -14.91 5.08 7.55
C LYS A 123 -15.50 6.41 8.07
N LEU A 124 -14.67 7.26 8.63
CA LEU A 124 -15.08 8.55 9.17
C LEU A 124 -15.67 9.48 8.09
N PHE A 125 -15.18 9.38 6.86
CA PHE A 125 -15.67 10.20 5.74
C PHE A 125 -17.18 10.10 5.54
N TYR A 126 -17.77 8.95 5.82
CA TYR A 126 -19.21 8.72 5.72
C TYR A 126 -19.96 8.84 7.06
N GLU A 127 -19.28 8.54 8.18
CA GLU A 127 -19.92 8.49 9.50
C GLU A 127 -19.82 9.83 10.25
N ASP A 128 -18.70 10.55 10.17
CA ASP A 128 -18.44 11.79 10.91
C ASP A 128 -17.47 12.69 10.13
N LYS A 129 -18.02 13.63 9.39
CA LYS A 129 -17.23 14.57 8.57
C LYS A 129 -16.24 15.40 9.37
N SER A 130 -16.57 15.76 10.61
CA SER A 130 -15.68 16.57 11.47
C SER A 130 -14.44 15.76 11.86
N GLN A 131 -14.62 14.52 12.27
CA GLN A 131 -13.52 13.61 12.58
C GLN A 131 -12.74 13.20 11.33
N ALA A 132 -13.40 13.05 10.18
CA ALA A 132 -12.76 12.80 8.91
C ALA A 132 -11.78 13.92 8.51
N GLU A 133 -12.16 15.19 8.67
CA GLU A 133 -11.26 16.32 8.39
C GLU A 133 -10.05 16.36 9.33
N ILE A 134 -10.23 16.01 10.61
CA ILE A 134 -9.13 15.90 11.57
C ILE A 134 -8.15 14.78 11.15
N GLU A 135 -8.69 13.60 10.80
CA GLU A 135 -7.87 12.46 10.35
C GLU A 135 -7.19 12.77 9.01
N PHE A 136 -7.90 13.39 8.07
CA PHE A 136 -7.33 13.83 6.80
C PHE A 136 -6.15 14.80 7.00
N LYS A 137 -6.34 15.83 7.84
CA LYS A 137 -5.27 16.79 8.15
C LYS A 137 -4.04 16.09 8.73
N LYS A 138 -4.23 15.14 9.64
CA LYS A 138 -3.15 14.35 10.22
C LYS A 138 -2.40 13.57 9.13
N ILE A 139 -3.13 12.89 8.21
CA ILE A 139 -2.53 12.13 7.12
C ILE A 139 -1.78 13.07 6.17
N HIS A 140 -2.39 14.20 5.80
CA HIS A 140 -1.76 15.22 4.96
C HIS A 140 -0.42 15.70 5.55
N ASP A 141 -0.42 16.11 6.82
CA ASP A 141 0.79 16.63 7.48
C ASP A 141 1.87 15.54 7.60
N LEU A 142 1.48 14.30 7.88
CA LEU A 142 2.40 13.16 7.92
C LEU A 142 2.94 12.77 6.53
N SER A 143 2.13 12.92 5.49
CA SER A 143 2.57 12.71 4.10
C SER A 143 3.67 13.69 3.72
N ILE A 144 3.50 14.96 4.05
CA ILE A 144 4.53 15.98 3.82
C ILE A 144 5.80 15.65 4.61
N PHE A 145 5.66 15.31 5.90
CA PHE A 145 6.80 14.93 6.74
C PHE A 145 7.56 13.72 6.17
N ALA A 146 6.86 12.68 5.74
CA ALA A 146 7.47 11.49 5.13
C ALA A 146 8.21 11.85 3.83
N TYR A 147 7.57 12.63 2.96
CA TYR A 147 8.14 13.07 1.69
C TYR A 147 9.39 13.95 1.89
N GLU A 148 9.34 14.94 2.77
CA GLU A 148 10.49 15.80 3.10
C GLU A 148 11.64 15.02 3.75
N SER A 149 11.33 13.87 4.35
CA SER A 149 12.32 12.93 4.90
C SER A 149 12.88 11.96 3.86
N GLY A 150 12.48 12.07 2.58
CA GLY A 150 13.00 11.29 1.46
C GLY A 150 12.24 10.01 1.15
N LEU A 151 11.05 9.80 1.74
CA LEU A 151 10.18 8.67 1.41
C LEU A 151 9.22 9.03 0.29
N GLU A 152 8.91 8.08 -0.57
CA GLU A 152 7.69 8.16 -1.39
C GLU A 152 6.47 7.86 -0.53
N VAL A 153 5.35 8.52 -0.85
CA VAL A 153 4.11 8.42 -0.08
C VAL A 153 3.03 7.78 -0.94
N HIS A 154 2.55 6.65 -0.48
CA HIS A 154 1.40 5.95 -1.03
C HIS A 154 0.25 5.92 -0.03
N LEU A 155 -0.97 5.77 -0.54
CA LEU A 155 -2.18 5.61 0.28
C LEU A 155 -2.94 4.37 -0.19
N GLY A 156 -3.42 3.57 0.74
CA GLY A 156 -4.16 2.37 0.40
C GLY A 156 -5.19 1.96 1.45
N HIS A 157 -5.97 0.98 1.09
CA HIS A 157 -7.01 0.36 1.89
C HIS A 157 -8.23 1.26 2.20
N GLY A 158 -9.38 0.86 1.72
CA GLY A 158 -10.67 1.49 2.00
C GLY A 158 -11.06 2.64 1.06
N LEU A 159 -10.16 3.11 0.20
CA LEU A 159 -10.43 4.18 -0.75
C LEU A 159 -11.49 3.78 -1.79
N ASP A 160 -12.36 4.75 -2.11
CA ASP A 160 -13.34 4.75 -3.18
C ASP A 160 -13.22 6.01 -4.05
N PHE A 161 -14.17 6.29 -4.95
CA PHE A 161 -14.09 7.46 -5.82
C PHE A 161 -14.12 8.79 -5.05
N ASP A 162 -14.96 8.90 -4.02
CA ASP A 162 -15.14 10.16 -3.29
C ASP A 162 -13.97 10.44 -2.33
N THR A 163 -13.55 9.43 -1.60
CA THR A 163 -12.39 9.53 -0.71
C THR A 163 -11.10 9.71 -1.49
N THR A 164 -10.92 9.04 -2.64
CA THR A 164 -9.75 9.25 -3.51
C THR A 164 -9.70 10.67 -4.04
N LYS A 165 -10.84 11.21 -4.49
CA LYS A 165 -10.91 12.60 -4.94
C LYS A 165 -10.40 13.60 -3.89
N LYS A 166 -10.63 13.32 -2.59
CA LYS A 166 -10.15 14.17 -1.51
C LYS A 166 -8.67 13.98 -1.23
N VAL A 167 -8.17 12.75 -1.26
CA VAL A 167 -6.75 12.50 -0.95
C VAL A 167 -5.81 12.95 -2.05
N THR A 168 -6.29 13.17 -3.28
CA THR A 168 -5.49 13.81 -4.35
C THR A 168 -5.13 15.28 -4.05
N ASP A 169 -5.72 15.91 -3.02
CA ASP A 169 -5.30 17.23 -2.53
C ASP A 169 -3.93 17.17 -1.81
N ILE A 170 -3.39 15.98 -1.51
CA ILE A 170 -2.06 15.82 -0.88
C ILE A 170 -0.97 15.98 -1.95
N PRO A 171 -0.17 17.05 -1.91
CA PRO A 171 0.71 17.42 -3.03
C PRO A 171 1.88 16.47 -3.27
N CYS A 172 2.24 15.66 -2.28
CA CYS A 172 3.34 14.69 -2.34
C CYS A 172 2.87 13.25 -2.54
N LEU A 173 1.58 13.03 -2.82
CA LEU A 173 1.04 11.70 -3.08
C LEU A 173 1.52 11.17 -4.43
N GLN A 174 2.17 10.01 -4.45
CA GLN A 174 2.67 9.38 -5.67
C GLN A 174 1.81 8.22 -6.16
N GLU A 175 1.19 7.45 -5.26
CA GLU A 175 0.43 6.26 -5.64
C GLU A 175 -0.77 6.04 -4.72
N VAL A 176 -1.85 5.49 -5.28
CA VAL A 176 -2.97 4.93 -4.51
C VAL A 176 -3.15 3.46 -4.84
N ASN A 177 -3.31 2.62 -3.81
CA ASN A 177 -3.54 1.19 -3.92
C ASN A 177 -4.99 0.85 -3.57
N ILE A 178 -5.80 0.47 -4.57
CA ILE A 178 -7.24 0.29 -4.44
C ILE A 178 -7.64 -1.05 -5.06
N GLY A 179 -8.05 -2.00 -4.23
CA GLY A 179 -8.49 -3.32 -4.69
C GLY A 179 -9.99 -3.51 -4.53
N PHE A 180 -10.44 -3.66 -3.29
CA PHE A 180 -11.82 -4.05 -2.95
C PHE A 180 -12.88 -3.21 -3.66
N PHE A 181 -12.77 -1.89 -3.59
CA PHE A 181 -13.74 -0.98 -4.20
C PHE A 181 -13.81 -1.14 -5.72
N LEU A 182 -12.66 -1.21 -6.41
CA LEU A 182 -12.62 -1.34 -7.87
C LEU A 182 -13.25 -2.66 -8.34
N ILE A 183 -13.02 -3.75 -7.61
CA ILE A 183 -13.64 -5.04 -7.93
C ILE A 183 -15.14 -5.00 -7.66
N ALA A 184 -15.59 -4.42 -6.55
CA ALA A 184 -17.00 -4.30 -6.22
C ALA A 184 -17.77 -3.42 -7.24
N ASP A 185 -17.23 -2.24 -7.58
CA ASP A 185 -17.81 -1.35 -8.60
C ASP A 185 -17.83 -2.02 -9.99
N SER A 186 -16.83 -2.83 -10.29
CA SER A 186 -16.71 -3.51 -11.59
C SER A 186 -17.83 -4.49 -11.89
N ILE A 187 -18.54 -4.98 -10.89
CA ILE A 187 -19.72 -5.85 -11.05
C ILE A 187 -20.83 -5.10 -11.80
N PHE A 188 -20.92 -3.79 -11.60
CA PHE A 188 -21.96 -2.94 -12.21
C PHE A 188 -21.45 -2.20 -13.45
N SER A 189 -20.23 -1.66 -13.41
CA SER A 189 -19.66 -0.77 -14.42
C SER A 189 -18.67 -1.45 -15.39
N GLY A 190 -18.20 -2.64 -15.05
CA GLY A 190 -17.08 -3.32 -15.73
C GLY A 190 -15.72 -2.81 -15.27
N LEU A 191 -14.75 -3.71 -15.16
CA LEU A 191 -13.43 -3.42 -14.58
C LEU A 191 -12.68 -2.30 -15.31
N GLU A 192 -12.74 -2.28 -16.64
CA GLU A 192 -12.09 -1.23 -17.44
C GLU A 192 -12.64 0.15 -17.10
N ASN A 193 -13.95 0.29 -16.98
CA ASN A 193 -14.61 1.57 -16.67
C ASN A 193 -14.29 2.02 -15.24
N SER A 194 -14.32 1.11 -14.27
CA SER A 194 -13.97 1.40 -12.87
C SER A 194 -12.54 1.93 -12.76
N ILE A 195 -11.58 1.24 -13.40
CA ILE A 195 -10.17 1.65 -13.39
C ILE A 195 -9.99 2.98 -14.13
N ARG A 196 -10.63 3.17 -15.27
CA ARG A 196 -10.53 4.42 -16.03
C ARG A 196 -11.04 5.60 -15.21
N LYS A 197 -12.23 5.47 -14.62
CA LYS A 197 -12.81 6.52 -13.76
C LYS A 197 -11.91 6.84 -12.56
N MET A 198 -11.33 5.82 -11.92
CA MET A 198 -10.39 6.05 -10.81
C MET A 198 -9.12 6.77 -11.29
N LYS A 199 -8.58 6.37 -12.43
CA LYS A 199 -7.42 7.02 -13.02
C LYS A 199 -7.69 8.48 -13.38
N ASP A 200 -8.86 8.80 -13.91
CA ASP A 200 -9.27 10.19 -14.22
C ASP A 200 -9.36 11.05 -12.95
N ILE A 201 -9.76 10.44 -11.81
CA ILE A 201 -9.76 11.12 -10.50
C ILE A 201 -8.33 11.41 -10.04
N CYS A 202 -7.41 10.43 -10.18
CA CYS A 202 -6.01 10.58 -9.78
C CYS A 202 -5.21 11.56 -10.67
N ASN A 203 -5.54 11.63 -11.97
CA ASN A 203 -4.83 12.46 -12.97
C ASN A 203 -5.45 13.85 -13.15
N ARG A 204 -6.11 14.40 -12.13
CA ARG A 204 -6.59 15.78 -12.22
C ARG A 204 -5.39 16.70 -12.38
N ASP A 205 -5.31 17.37 -13.52
CA ASP A 205 -4.42 18.51 -13.72
C ASP A 205 -4.76 19.57 -12.66
N PHE A 206 -3.78 19.91 -11.85
CA PHE A 206 -3.84 21.04 -10.92
C PHE A 206 -3.52 22.34 -11.65
#